data_2f77c4e514087d063673c4d4e1be012c
#
_entry.id   2f77c4e514087d063673c4d4e1be012c
#
_cell.length_a   1.000
_cell.length_b   1.000
_cell.length_c   1.000
_cell.angle_alpha   90.00
_cell.angle_beta   90.00
_cell.angle_gamma   90.00
#
_symmetry.space_group_name_H-M   'P 1'
#
loop_
_entity.id
_entity.type
_entity.pdbx_description
1 polymer ?
#
loop_
_entity_poly.entity_id
_entity_poly.type
_entity_poly.pdbx_seq_one_letter_code
_entity_poly.pdbx_strand_id
1 'polypeptide(L)'
;MGNPRAFLTIHRQEAGYRPVHERIDDFSEVEQTLNSGDRRTQASRCMDCGVPFCHWACPLGNKQPEWQDLLYKGRYKEAYHVLEQTDDFPEFTGRVCPALCEKSCVLKLSCDEPVTIRENEAAIVEAAFWEGYVQPIQPVRNGKKVAVIGSGPAGLTVANQLNRKGYEVTVFEKDELPGGLLRFGIPNFKLGKHIIDRRIRIMEQEGILFRVNTMVGKEILAKDVVKDFDAVCVAIGAEVPRDLSIEGRHLRGVHFALELLSQQNRILEGIPIPPKSQINCKGKKVLVIGGGDTGSDCVGTANRHGAACVTQIEIMPQPPVGQNPATPWPMYPQVLKTSSSHEEGCIRRWNLASKRFIGEKNNLIGVEVEEVEWAPSPDGGRPQMRLTGKKEIIEADLVFLAMGFLHPVQEGLIKELRLATDNRNNIAVDNAGYTANSNLFACGDAVSGASLVVKAMASGRNVARSIDRFLQTN
;
A
#
# COMPACT_ATOMS: atom_id res chain seq x y z
N MET A 1 4.32 26.68 -17.08
CA MET A 1 2.87 26.92 -16.92
C MET A 1 2.12 26.08 -17.93
N GLY A 2 1.12 25.30 -17.49
CA GLY A 2 0.17 24.64 -18.37
C GLY A 2 -0.58 25.65 -19.25
N ASN A 3 -1.63 25.22 -19.92
CA ASN A 3 -2.52 26.16 -20.60
C ASN A 3 -3.37 26.88 -19.54
N PRO A 4 -3.23 28.21 -19.34
CA PRO A 4 -3.88 28.92 -18.25
C PRO A 4 -5.42 28.95 -18.31
N ARG A 5 -6.00 28.49 -19.43
CA ARG A 5 -7.46 28.38 -19.63
C ARG A 5 -7.95 26.94 -19.77
N ALA A 6 -7.05 25.94 -19.80
CA ALA A 6 -7.44 24.55 -20.07
C ALA A 6 -8.44 24.02 -19.03
N PHE A 7 -8.26 24.32 -17.76
CA PHE A 7 -9.18 23.90 -16.70
C PHE A 7 -10.60 24.48 -16.81
N LEU A 8 -10.80 25.52 -17.61
CA LEU A 8 -12.11 26.10 -17.88
C LEU A 8 -12.85 25.43 -19.04
N THR A 9 -12.12 24.78 -19.94
CA THR A 9 -12.66 24.28 -21.22
C THR A 9 -12.46 22.81 -21.46
N ILE A 10 -11.53 22.19 -20.73
CA ILE A 10 -11.20 20.76 -20.85
C ILE A 10 -11.68 20.07 -19.58
N HIS A 11 -12.60 19.12 -19.72
CA HIS A 11 -13.09 18.29 -18.63
C HIS A 11 -12.06 17.23 -18.23
N ARG A 12 -12.12 16.75 -16.96
CA ARG A 12 -11.34 15.63 -16.50
C ARG A 12 -11.72 14.38 -17.28
N GLN A 13 -10.72 13.71 -17.82
CA GLN A 13 -10.86 12.42 -18.49
C GLN A 13 -9.86 11.43 -17.86
N GLU A 14 -10.37 10.35 -17.32
CA GLU A 14 -9.60 9.21 -16.84
C GLU A 14 -9.52 8.14 -17.92
N ALA A 15 -8.45 7.33 -17.90
CA ALA A 15 -8.32 6.22 -18.82
C ALA A 15 -9.32 5.09 -18.53
N GLY A 16 -9.74 4.99 -17.26
CA GLY A 16 -10.67 3.96 -16.81
C GLY A 16 -10.04 2.59 -16.66
N TYR A 17 -10.90 1.58 -16.68
CA TYR A 17 -10.51 0.19 -16.48
C TYR A 17 -10.88 -0.66 -17.69
N ARG A 18 -10.21 -1.80 -17.85
CA ARG A 18 -10.62 -2.85 -18.80
C ARG A 18 -12.07 -3.28 -18.50
N PRO A 19 -12.87 -3.66 -19.52
CA PRO A 19 -14.24 -4.15 -19.33
C PRO A 19 -14.30 -5.29 -18.30
N VAL A 20 -15.35 -5.29 -17.46
CA VAL A 20 -15.49 -6.26 -16.36
C VAL A 20 -15.39 -7.69 -16.85
N HIS A 21 -16.07 -8.04 -17.94
CA HIS A 21 -16.10 -9.40 -18.50
C HIS A 21 -14.75 -9.89 -19.04
N GLU A 22 -13.81 -8.99 -19.33
CA GLU A 22 -12.44 -9.35 -19.73
C GLU A 22 -11.51 -9.44 -18.50
N ARG A 23 -11.60 -8.44 -17.59
CA ARG A 23 -10.64 -8.31 -16.49
C ARG A 23 -10.83 -9.31 -15.37
N ILE A 24 -12.01 -9.95 -15.26
CA ILE A 24 -12.25 -11.00 -14.26
C ILE A 24 -11.67 -12.36 -14.65
N ASP A 25 -11.32 -12.56 -15.92
CA ASP A 25 -10.79 -13.83 -16.42
C ASP A 25 -9.27 -13.97 -16.22
N ASP A 26 -8.60 -12.88 -15.82
CA ASP A 26 -7.16 -12.88 -15.59
C ASP A 26 -6.75 -12.04 -14.35
N PHE A 27 -5.45 -12.06 -14.05
CA PHE A 27 -4.86 -11.26 -12.98
C PHE A 27 -3.98 -10.12 -13.51
N SER A 28 -4.09 -9.74 -14.77
CA SER A 28 -3.36 -8.61 -15.37
C SER A 28 -3.88 -7.27 -14.84
N GLU A 29 -3.06 -6.21 -14.90
CA GLU A 29 -3.45 -4.88 -14.46
C GLU A 29 -4.77 -4.44 -15.11
N VAL A 30 -5.67 -3.91 -14.30
CA VAL A 30 -7.02 -3.52 -14.75
C VAL A 30 -7.09 -2.08 -15.25
N GLU A 31 -6.18 -1.21 -14.80
CA GLU A 31 -6.13 0.18 -15.24
C GLU A 31 -5.66 0.28 -16.69
N GLN A 32 -6.32 1.15 -17.46
CA GLN A 32 -5.91 1.52 -18.79
C GLN A 32 -5.07 2.81 -18.75
N THR A 33 -4.48 3.18 -19.87
CA THR A 33 -3.75 4.44 -20.00
C THR A 33 -4.26 5.24 -21.18
N LEU A 34 -4.32 6.56 -21.03
CA LEU A 34 -4.60 7.46 -22.15
C LEU A 34 -3.42 7.45 -23.14
N ASN A 35 -3.70 7.70 -24.41
CA ASN A 35 -2.66 7.99 -25.38
C ASN A 35 -1.89 9.26 -25.02
N SER A 36 -0.74 9.49 -25.63
CA SER A 36 0.14 10.61 -25.27
C SER A 36 -0.48 11.98 -25.53
N GLY A 37 -1.36 12.12 -26.54
CA GLY A 37 -2.05 13.36 -26.85
C GLY A 37 -3.06 13.73 -25.79
N ASP A 38 -3.96 12.80 -25.44
CA ASP A 38 -4.96 13.00 -24.40
C ASP A 38 -4.29 13.18 -23.03
N ARG A 39 -3.21 12.44 -22.74
CA ARG A 39 -2.43 12.59 -21.52
C ARG A 39 -1.87 14.01 -21.36
N ARG A 40 -1.27 14.54 -22.42
CA ARG A 40 -0.80 15.94 -22.44
C ARG A 40 -1.93 16.94 -22.26
N THR A 41 -3.08 16.68 -22.89
CA THR A 41 -4.29 17.49 -22.73
C THR A 41 -4.76 17.51 -21.29
N GLN A 42 -4.78 16.35 -20.60
CA GLN A 42 -5.14 16.29 -19.19
C GLN A 42 -4.10 16.99 -18.29
N ALA A 43 -2.81 16.85 -18.58
CA ALA A 43 -1.75 17.57 -17.86
C ALA A 43 -1.87 19.09 -17.98
N SER A 44 -2.34 19.61 -19.13
CA SER A 44 -2.53 21.06 -19.37
C SER A 44 -3.52 21.70 -18.42
N ARG A 45 -4.41 20.92 -17.79
CA ARG A 45 -5.41 21.41 -16.82
C ARG A 45 -4.80 21.88 -15.50
N CYS A 46 -3.52 21.57 -15.24
CA CYS A 46 -2.82 22.06 -14.06
C CYS A 46 -2.71 23.59 -14.10
N MET A 47 -3.22 24.26 -13.06
CA MET A 47 -3.21 25.72 -12.94
C MET A 47 -1.86 26.29 -12.51
N ASP A 48 -0.87 25.44 -12.18
CA ASP A 48 0.43 25.87 -11.63
C ASP A 48 0.25 26.83 -10.44
N CYS A 49 -0.44 26.36 -9.41
CA CYS A 49 -0.82 27.15 -8.25
C CYS A 49 0.43 27.66 -7.49
N GLY A 50 0.46 28.94 -7.15
CA GLY A 50 1.52 29.52 -6.30
C GLY A 50 1.58 28.92 -4.88
N VAL A 51 0.46 28.36 -4.40
CA VAL A 51 0.37 27.52 -3.20
C VAL A 51 -0.23 26.18 -3.60
N PRO A 52 0.60 25.19 -3.98
CA PRO A 52 0.12 23.93 -4.50
C PRO A 52 -0.32 22.98 -3.36
N PHE A 53 -1.62 22.92 -3.10
CA PHE A 53 -2.18 22.00 -2.10
C PHE A 53 -1.91 20.52 -2.42
N CYS A 54 -1.77 20.17 -3.69
CA CYS A 54 -1.34 18.83 -4.13
C CYS A 54 0.06 18.46 -3.59
N HIS A 55 1.01 19.41 -3.62
CA HIS A 55 2.34 19.26 -3.05
C HIS A 55 2.28 19.06 -1.51
N TRP A 56 1.51 19.93 -0.83
CA TRP A 56 1.32 19.83 0.62
C TRP A 56 0.69 18.50 1.06
N ALA A 57 -0.30 18.00 0.32
CA ALA A 57 -0.99 16.76 0.67
C ALA A 57 -0.16 15.49 0.40
N CYS A 58 0.85 15.58 -0.45
CA CYS A 58 1.72 14.43 -0.75
C CYS A 58 2.74 14.23 0.38
N PRO A 59 2.79 13.06 1.04
CA PRO A 59 3.80 12.79 2.07
C PRO A 59 5.24 12.89 1.58
N LEU A 60 5.48 12.69 0.29
CA LEU A 60 6.80 12.85 -0.35
C LEU A 60 7.12 14.31 -0.70
N GLY A 61 6.15 15.22 -0.63
CA GLY A 61 6.31 16.60 -1.10
C GLY A 61 6.59 16.64 -2.62
N ASN A 62 5.88 15.81 -3.38
CA ASN A 62 6.10 15.67 -4.82
C ASN A 62 5.75 16.98 -5.56
N LYS A 63 6.54 17.32 -6.57
CA LYS A 63 6.45 18.58 -7.32
C LYS A 63 5.48 18.47 -8.50
N GLN A 64 4.19 18.27 -8.20
CA GLN A 64 3.18 18.02 -9.24
C GLN A 64 3.07 19.15 -10.29
N PRO A 65 3.01 20.44 -9.96
CA PRO A 65 2.89 21.48 -10.98
C PRO A 65 4.02 21.45 -11.99
N GLU A 66 5.26 21.28 -11.52
CA GLU A 66 6.45 21.34 -12.35
C GLU A 66 6.49 20.22 -13.39
N TRP A 67 6.29 18.97 -12.97
CA TRP A 67 6.31 17.87 -13.92
C TRP A 67 5.01 17.78 -14.76
N GLN A 68 3.88 18.31 -14.31
CA GLN A 68 2.67 18.44 -15.12
C GLN A 68 2.90 19.42 -16.30
N ASP A 69 3.56 20.54 -16.07
CA ASP A 69 3.92 21.49 -17.12
C ASP A 69 4.86 20.85 -18.16
N LEU A 70 5.85 20.11 -17.69
CA LEU A 70 6.78 19.37 -18.57
C LEU A 70 6.06 18.29 -19.39
N LEU A 71 5.15 17.54 -18.76
CA LEU A 71 4.33 16.52 -19.42
C LEU A 71 3.43 17.16 -20.48
N TYR A 72 2.76 18.27 -20.16
CA TYR A 72 1.96 19.04 -21.13
C TYR A 72 2.78 19.44 -22.38
N LYS A 73 4.01 19.88 -22.17
CA LYS A 73 4.94 20.24 -23.27
C LYS A 73 5.53 19.03 -24.00
N GLY A 74 5.20 17.80 -23.61
CA GLY A 74 5.75 16.57 -24.19
C GLY A 74 7.20 16.26 -23.77
N ARG A 75 7.70 16.91 -22.72
CA ARG A 75 9.07 16.79 -22.21
C ARG A 75 9.14 15.67 -21.15
N TYR A 76 8.87 14.44 -21.56
CA TYR A 76 8.75 13.28 -20.66
C TYR A 76 10.02 13.01 -19.85
N LYS A 77 11.21 13.15 -20.47
CA LYS A 77 12.48 12.92 -19.80
C LYS A 77 12.67 13.88 -18.63
N GLU A 78 12.44 15.16 -18.87
CA GLU A 78 12.59 16.18 -17.83
C GLU A 78 11.47 16.07 -16.78
N ALA A 79 10.26 15.71 -17.18
CA ALA A 79 9.18 15.43 -16.24
C ALA A 79 9.57 14.27 -15.28
N TYR A 80 10.15 13.19 -15.81
CA TYR A 80 10.67 12.09 -15.01
C TYR A 80 11.78 12.56 -14.05
N HIS A 81 12.73 13.35 -14.52
CA HIS A 81 13.81 13.86 -13.65
C HIS A 81 13.32 14.77 -12.51
N VAL A 82 12.24 15.53 -12.72
CA VAL A 82 11.62 16.30 -11.64
C VAL A 82 10.89 15.38 -10.67
N LEU A 83 10.17 14.38 -11.19
CA LEU A 83 9.39 13.42 -10.41
C LEU A 83 10.30 12.58 -9.48
N GLU A 84 11.39 12.01 -10.01
CA GLU A 84 12.31 11.15 -9.24
C GLU A 84 13.06 11.88 -8.10
N GLN A 85 13.15 13.23 -8.11
CA GLN A 85 13.73 14.00 -7.02
C GLN A 85 13.01 13.80 -5.69
N THR A 86 11.72 13.57 -5.73
CA THR A 86 10.88 13.45 -4.55
C THR A 86 10.25 12.08 -4.39
N ASP A 87 10.08 11.32 -5.46
CA ASP A 87 9.50 9.98 -5.46
C ASP A 87 10.51 8.95 -5.98
N ASP A 88 10.89 8.00 -5.12
CA ASP A 88 11.86 6.96 -5.48
C ASP A 88 11.27 5.92 -6.43
N PHE A 89 9.96 5.69 -6.35
CA PHE A 89 9.29 4.61 -7.07
C PHE A 89 7.92 5.06 -7.62
N PRO A 90 7.88 6.02 -8.55
CA PRO A 90 6.63 6.52 -9.10
C PRO A 90 5.83 5.45 -9.86
N GLU A 91 6.44 4.35 -10.27
CA GLU A 91 5.75 3.20 -10.82
C GLU A 91 4.88 2.47 -9.79
N PHE A 92 5.19 2.56 -8.48
CA PHE A 92 4.36 1.99 -7.42
C PHE A 92 3.28 2.99 -7.01
N THR A 93 3.65 4.23 -6.71
CA THR A 93 2.70 5.28 -6.28
C THR A 93 1.70 5.62 -7.36
N GLY A 94 2.10 5.70 -8.61
CA GLY A 94 1.24 5.93 -9.76
C GLY A 94 0.15 4.85 -9.95
N ARG A 95 0.33 3.64 -9.35
CA ARG A 95 -0.65 2.56 -9.39
C ARG A 95 -1.48 2.42 -8.12
N VAL A 96 -0.83 2.48 -6.95
CA VAL A 96 -1.48 2.09 -5.69
C VAL A 96 -1.71 3.23 -4.70
N CYS A 97 -1.21 4.44 -4.97
CA CYS A 97 -1.50 5.60 -4.13
C CYS A 97 -2.97 6.02 -4.27
N PRO A 98 -3.69 6.30 -3.16
CA PRO A 98 -5.06 6.80 -3.24
C PRO A 98 -5.17 8.24 -3.76
N ALA A 99 -4.07 8.81 -4.27
CA ALA A 99 -3.97 10.14 -4.86
C ALA A 99 -4.41 11.26 -3.90
N LEU A 100 -3.76 11.36 -2.73
CA LEU A 100 -3.99 12.44 -1.76
C LEU A 100 -3.89 13.83 -2.43
N CYS A 101 -2.94 13.97 -3.37
CA CYS A 101 -2.72 15.17 -4.16
C CYS A 101 -3.92 15.57 -5.02
N GLU A 102 -4.63 14.61 -5.63
CA GLU A 102 -5.85 14.89 -6.40
C GLU A 102 -6.99 15.37 -5.50
N LYS A 103 -7.14 14.75 -4.32
CA LYS A 103 -8.19 15.13 -3.37
C LYS A 103 -7.98 16.53 -2.79
N SER A 104 -6.74 17.02 -2.76
CA SER A 104 -6.37 18.37 -2.32
C SER A 104 -6.16 19.35 -3.47
N CYS A 105 -6.30 18.93 -4.72
CA CYS A 105 -6.20 19.81 -5.88
C CYS A 105 -7.24 20.93 -5.80
N VAL A 106 -6.86 22.17 -6.11
CA VAL A 106 -7.76 23.33 -6.07
C VAL A 106 -8.95 23.16 -7.02
N LEU A 107 -8.77 22.46 -8.15
CA LEU A 107 -9.85 22.13 -9.07
C LEU A 107 -10.91 21.20 -8.44
N LYS A 108 -10.53 20.42 -7.44
CA LYS A 108 -11.50 19.64 -6.65
C LYS A 108 -12.47 20.53 -5.90
N LEU A 109 -11.99 21.67 -5.39
CA LEU A 109 -12.81 22.66 -4.69
C LEU A 109 -13.72 23.44 -5.64
N SER A 110 -13.22 23.83 -6.81
CA SER A 110 -13.93 24.76 -7.73
C SER A 110 -14.91 24.05 -8.67
N CYS A 111 -14.57 22.91 -9.22
CA CYS A 111 -15.39 22.22 -10.22
C CYS A 111 -15.52 20.70 -10.00
N ASP A 112 -14.97 20.20 -8.90
CA ASP A 112 -14.93 18.76 -8.57
C ASP A 112 -14.19 17.90 -9.61
N GLU A 113 -13.34 18.49 -10.42
CA GLU A 113 -12.56 17.83 -11.47
C GLU A 113 -11.05 18.04 -11.27
N PRO A 114 -10.40 17.43 -10.28
CA PRO A 114 -8.96 17.56 -10.06
C PRO A 114 -8.16 17.11 -11.29
N VAL A 115 -6.90 17.52 -11.39
CA VAL A 115 -5.98 17.01 -12.42
C VAL A 115 -5.77 15.51 -12.20
N THR A 116 -5.63 14.73 -13.27
CA THR A 116 -5.34 13.27 -13.23
C THR A 116 -3.89 13.01 -12.84
N ILE A 117 -3.53 13.36 -11.59
CA ILE A 117 -2.13 13.42 -11.15
C ILE A 117 -1.52 12.02 -11.11
N ARG A 118 -2.21 11.06 -10.50
CA ARG A 118 -1.71 9.68 -10.33
C ARG A 118 -1.50 8.98 -11.67
N GLU A 119 -2.46 9.09 -12.59
CA GLU A 119 -2.32 8.51 -13.92
C GLU A 119 -1.20 9.17 -14.75
N ASN A 120 -1.03 10.49 -14.60
CA ASN A 120 0.04 11.23 -15.26
C ASN A 120 1.42 10.82 -14.71
N GLU A 121 1.52 10.59 -13.40
CA GLU A 121 2.72 10.07 -12.74
C GLU A 121 3.08 8.69 -13.30
N ALA A 122 2.11 7.77 -13.35
CA ALA A 122 2.30 6.44 -13.95
C ALA A 122 2.76 6.53 -15.42
N ALA A 123 2.13 7.41 -16.22
CA ALA A 123 2.47 7.57 -17.62
C ALA A 123 3.90 8.12 -17.83
N ILE A 124 4.35 9.04 -16.98
CA ILE A 124 5.72 9.59 -17.04
C ILE A 124 6.75 8.48 -16.76
N VAL A 125 6.55 7.70 -15.69
CA VAL A 125 7.52 6.66 -15.34
C VAL A 125 7.51 5.49 -16.32
N GLU A 126 6.34 5.11 -16.88
CA GLU A 126 6.27 4.09 -17.92
C GLU A 126 7.00 4.52 -19.19
N ALA A 127 6.79 5.78 -19.62
CA ALA A 127 7.55 6.34 -20.73
C ALA A 127 9.07 6.35 -20.44
N ALA A 128 9.46 6.67 -19.20
CA ALA A 128 10.87 6.70 -18.82
C ALA A 128 11.54 5.31 -18.89
N PHE A 129 10.84 4.26 -18.50
CA PHE A 129 11.32 2.89 -18.67
C PHE A 129 11.35 2.46 -20.15
N TRP A 130 10.29 2.79 -20.90
CA TRP A 130 10.18 2.42 -22.31
C TRP A 130 11.26 3.08 -23.16
N GLU A 131 11.49 4.37 -22.97
CA GLU A 131 12.49 5.18 -23.68
C GLU A 131 13.92 5.00 -23.14
N GLY A 132 14.10 4.20 -22.08
CA GLY A 132 15.40 3.93 -21.48
C GLY A 132 16.00 5.12 -20.71
N TYR A 133 15.17 6.01 -20.17
CA TYR A 133 15.66 7.12 -19.32
C TYR A 133 16.00 6.65 -17.91
N VAL A 134 15.38 5.57 -17.44
CA VAL A 134 15.72 4.92 -16.18
C VAL A 134 16.96 4.08 -16.39
N GLN A 135 18.11 4.58 -15.93
CA GLN A 135 19.39 3.88 -16.02
C GLN A 135 19.99 3.62 -14.64
N PRO A 136 20.68 2.49 -14.42
CA PRO A 136 21.39 2.24 -13.17
C PRO A 136 22.45 3.32 -12.92
N ILE A 137 22.45 3.89 -11.72
CA ILE A 137 23.46 4.86 -11.28
C ILE A 137 24.55 4.10 -10.53
N GLN A 138 25.81 4.26 -10.99
CA GLN A 138 26.97 3.66 -10.32
C GLN A 138 27.52 4.64 -9.26
N PRO A 139 27.22 4.44 -7.96
CA PRO A 139 27.69 5.36 -6.93
C PRO A 139 29.18 5.14 -6.63
N VAL A 140 29.88 6.23 -6.29
CA VAL A 140 31.23 6.14 -5.74
C VAL A 140 31.14 5.61 -4.30
N ARG A 141 31.71 4.44 -4.03
CA ARG A 141 31.64 3.80 -2.73
C ARG A 141 32.49 4.52 -1.67
N ASN A 142 31.90 4.66 -0.47
CA ASN A 142 32.55 5.31 0.67
C ASN A 142 33.09 4.31 1.71
N GLY A 143 32.95 3.01 1.45
CA GLY A 143 33.43 1.91 2.30
C GLY A 143 32.57 1.59 3.54
N LYS A 144 31.52 2.35 3.81
CA LYS A 144 30.60 2.07 4.93
C LYS A 144 29.44 1.17 4.51
N LYS A 145 29.05 0.26 5.40
CA LYS A 145 28.05 -0.79 5.16
C LYS A 145 26.76 -0.51 5.91
N VAL A 146 25.63 -0.62 5.21
CA VAL A 146 24.31 -0.45 5.80
C VAL A 146 23.46 -1.70 5.57
N ALA A 147 22.86 -2.22 6.65
CA ALA A 147 21.83 -3.25 6.57
C ALA A 147 20.44 -2.63 6.59
N VAL A 148 19.57 -3.11 5.71
CA VAL A 148 18.13 -2.81 5.72
C VAL A 148 17.38 -4.12 5.94
N ILE A 149 16.57 -4.19 6.98
CA ILE A 149 15.80 -5.40 7.33
C ILE A 149 14.36 -5.20 6.91
N GLY A 150 13.96 -5.90 5.84
CA GLY A 150 12.68 -5.78 5.15
C GLY A 150 12.78 -5.03 3.83
N SER A 151 12.21 -5.59 2.77
CA SER A 151 12.22 -5.06 1.41
C SER A 151 10.88 -4.46 0.98
N GLY A 152 10.00 -4.09 1.93
CA GLY A 152 8.80 -3.32 1.64
C GLY A 152 9.12 -1.89 1.16
N PRO A 153 8.12 -1.07 0.84
CA PRO A 153 8.34 0.26 0.25
C PRO A 153 9.24 1.16 1.10
N ALA A 154 9.17 1.09 2.43
CA ALA A 154 10.05 1.86 3.32
C ALA A 154 11.51 1.39 3.20
N GLY A 155 11.75 0.07 3.29
CA GLY A 155 13.09 -0.51 3.19
C GLY A 155 13.74 -0.30 1.83
N LEU A 156 12.99 -0.50 0.74
CA LEU A 156 13.47 -0.22 -0.62
C LEU A 156 13.88 1.26 -0.77
N THR A 157 13.08 2.19 -0.19
CA THR A 157 13.41 3.62 -0.23
C THR A 157 14.70 3.92 0.54
N VAL A 158 14.88 3.36 1.74
CA VAL A 158 16.12 3.51 2.51
C VAL A 158 17.32 2.97 1.71
N ALA A 159 17.17 1.77 1.14
CA ALA A 159 18.23 1.13 0.35
C ALA A 159 18.61 1.97 -0.88
N ASN A 160 17.62 2.44 -1.65
CA ASN A 160 17.83 3.29 -2.82
C ASN A 160 18.58 4.59 -2.46
N GLN A 161 18.08 5.31 -1.45
CA GLN A 161 18.64 6.59 -1.02
C GLN A 161 20.09 6.47 -0.52
N LEU A 162 20.38 5.45 0.29
CA LEU A 162 21.72 5.25 0.86
C LEU A 162 22.71 4.69 -0.17
N ASN A 163 22.27 3.75 -1.01
CA ASN A 163 23.11 3.24 -2.08
C ASN A 163 23.59 4.35 -3.02
N ARG A 164 22.69 5.23 -3.46
CA ARG A 164 23.02 6.38 -4.32
C ARG A 164 23.95 7.40 -3.67
N LYS A 165 24.07 7.38 -2.33
CA LYS A 165 25.07 8.17 -1.56
C LYS A 165 26.41 7.46 -1.37
N GLY A 166 26.59 6.28 -1.94
CA GLY A 166 27.85 5.53 -1.94
C GLY A 166 27.98 4.49 -0.83
N TYR A 167 26.98 4.28 0.02
CA TYR A 167 26.98 3.22 1.02
C TYR A 167 26.84 1.85 0.38
N GLU A 168 27.50 0.82 0.96
CA GLU A 168 27.31 -0.58 0.58
C GLU A 168 26.06 -1.11 1.28
N VAL A 169 24.96 -1.29 0.52
CA VAL A 169 23.66 -1.65 1.11
C VAL A 169 23.35 -3.12 0.91
N THR A 170 23.02 -3.81 2.01
CA THR A 170 22.44 -5.16 2.00
C THR A 170 21.02 -5.11 2.54
N VAL A 171 20.06 -5.60 1.76
CA VAL A 171 18.66 -5.76 2.15
C VAL A 171 18.39 -7.21 2.52
N PHE A 172 17.93 -7.45 3.75
CA PHE A 172 17.50 -8.76 4.23
C PHE A 172 16.00 -8.90 4.09
N GLU A 173 15.54 -9.93 3.41
CA GLU A 173 14.13 -10.21 3.18
C GLU A 173 13.79 -11.65 3.60
N LYS A 174 12.73 -11.80 4.39
CA LYS A 174 12.28 -13.11 4.87
C LYS A 174 11.61 -13.96 3.79
N ASP A 175 10.93 -13.29 2.85
CA ASP A 175 10.20 -13.96 1.77
C ASP A 175 11.15 -14.36 0.62
N GLU A 176 10.63 -15.12 -0.33
CA GLU A 176 11.37 -15.69 -1.46
C GLU A 176 11.83 -14.63 -2.47
N LEU A 177 11.11 -13.50 -2.53
CA LEU A 177 11.36 -12.40 -3.45
C LEU A 177 11.20 -11.06 -2.73
N PRO A 178 11.96 -10.02 -3.10
CA PRO A 178 11.84 -8.70 -2.49
C PRO A 178 10.58 -7.96 -2.94
N GLY A 179 10.11 -7.04 -2.09
CA GLY A 179 8.95 -6.18 -2.37
C GLY A 179 7.93 -6.10 -1.23
N GLY A 180 8.01 -6.99 -0.22
CA GLY A 180 7.08 -7.03 0.90
C GLY A 180 5.62 -7.07 0.44
N LEU A 181 4.74 -6.23 1.03
CA LEU A 181 3.32 -6.20 0.67
C LEU A 181 3.04 -5.66 -0.74
N LEU A 182 3.95 -4.93 -1.38
CA LEU A 182 3.81 -4.59 -2.81
C LEU A 182 3.74 -5.86 -3.67
N ARG A 183 4.55 -6.87 -3.32
CA ARG A 183 4.62 -8.15 -4.03
C ARG A 183 3.57 -9.15 -3.52
N PHE A 184 3.54 -9.40 -2.22
CA PHE A 184 2.75 -10.50 -1.65
C PHE A 184 1.42 -10.07 -1.02
N GLY A 185 1.15 -8.76 -0.89
CA GLY A 185 -0.11 -8.24 -0.38
C GLY A 185 -1.01 -7.69 -1.47
N ILE A 186 -0.51 -6.74 -2.25
CA ILE A 186 -1.29 -6.08 -3.32
C ILE A 186 -1.49 -7.06 -4.48
N PRO A 187 -2.73 -7.25 -4.99
CA PRO A 187 -2.99 -8.13 -6.11
C PRO A 187 -2.28 -7.70 -7.41
N ASN A 188 -1.92 -8.67 -8.23
CA ASN A 188 -1.27 -8.42 -9.51
C ASN A 188 -2.11 -7.54 -10.45
N PHE A 189 -3.44 -7.63 -10.36
CA PHE A 189 -4.35 -6.81 -11.16
C PHE A 189 -4.40 -5.31 -10.74
N LYS A 190 -3.75 -4.94 -9.63
CA LYS A 190 -3.50 -3.54 -9.21
C LYS A 190 -2.04 -3.12 -9.42
N LEU A 191 -1.10 -4.03 -9.23
CA LEU A 191 0.34 -3.81 -9.40
C LEU A 191 1.00 -5.06 -9.96
N GLY A 192 1.30 -5.04 -11.25
CA GLY A 192 1.99 -6.13 -11.93
C GLY A 192 3.36 -6.41 -11.34
N LYS A 193 3.67 -7.69 -11.05
CA LYS A 193 4.92 -8.03 -10.35
C LYS A 193 6.16 -7.73 -11.18
N HIS A 194 6.06 -7.79 -12.51
CA HIS A 194 7.12 -7.36 -13.42
C HIS A 194 7.56 -5.89 -13.23
N ILE A 195 6.65 -5.02 -12.71
CA ILE A 195 6.95 -3.63 -12.36
C ILE A 195 7.93 -3.58 -11.17
N ILE A 196 7.71 -4.46 -10.18
CA ILE A 196 8.62 -4.58 -9.04
C ILE A 196 9.95 -5.17 -9.51
N ASP A 197 9.92 -6.22 -10.32
CA ASP A 197 11.13 -6.90 -10.82
C ASP A 197 12.06 -5.98 -11.58
N ARG A 198 11.51 -5.14 -12.47
CA ARG A 198 12.35 -4.19 -13.23
C ARG A 198 13.03 -3.17 -12.31
N ARG A 199 12.36 -2.72 -11.23
CA ARG A 199 12.96 -1.81 -10.25
C ARG A 199 14.03 -2.50 -9.41
N ILE A 200 13.74 -3.68 -8.90
CA ILE A 200 14.72 -4.48 -8.14
C ILE A 200 15.97 -4.72 -8.99
N ARG A 201 15.81 -5.07 -10.25
CA ARG A 201 16.92 -5.27 -11.20
C ARG A 201 17.80 -4.03 -11.38
N ILE A 202 17.19 -2.83 -11.46
CA ILE A 202 17.95 -1.57 -11.46
C ILE A 202 18.73 -1.40 -10.16
N MET A 203 18.11 -1.64 -9.00
CA MET A 203 18.75 -1.52 -7.69
C MET A 203 19.91 -2.52 -7.53
N GLU A 204 19.76 -3.76 -8.02
CA GLU A 204 20.84 -4.76 -8.05
C GLU A 204 21.99 -4.31 -8.95
N GLN A 205 21.70 -3.77 -10.13
CA GLN A 205 22.72 -3.21 -11.05
C GLN A 205 23.42 -2.00 -10.44
N GLU A 206 22.77 -1.24 -9.57
CA GLU A 206 23.38 -0.16 -8.78
C GLU A 206 24.22 -0.69 -7.60
N GLY A 207 24.24 -2.02 -7.37
CA GLY A 207 25.08 -2.70 -6.38
C GLY A 207 24.42 -2.92 -5.02
N ILE A 208 23.10 -2.83 -4.90
CA ILE A 208 22.35 -3.27 -3.70
C ILE A 208 22.30 -4.78 -3.69
N LEU A 209 22.64 -5.39 -2.54
CA LEU A 209 22.58 -6.83 -2.34
C LEU A 209 21.27 -7.21 -1.66
N PHE A 210 20.47 -8.07 -2.30
CA PHE A 210 19.26 -8.65 -1.69
C PHE A 210 19.56 -10.05 -1.17
N ARG A 211 19.33 -10.28 0.14
CA ARG A 211 19.39 -11.59 0.79
C ARG A 211 17.97 -12.02 1.14
N VAL A 212 17.35 -12.73 0.22
CA VAL A 212 16.01 -13.30 0.37
C VAL A 212 16.05 -14.59 1.21
N ASN A 213 14.87 -15.10 1.60
CA ASN A 213 14.73 -16.26 2.49
C ASN A 213 15.56 -16.12 3.78
N THR A 214 15.70 -14.87 4.28
CA THR A 214 16.57 -14.56 5.41
C THR A 214 15.82 -13.71 6.43
N MET A 215 15.18 -14.37 7.39
CA MET A 215 14.48 -13.71 8.49
C MET A 215 15.48 -13.39 9.61
N VAL A 216 15.83 -12.12 9.75
CA VAL A 216 16.69 -11.63 10.84
C VAL A 216 15.98 -11.82 12.18
N GLY A 217 16.67 -12.40 13.15
CA GLY A 217 16.12 -12.82 14.44
C GLY A 217 15.55 -14.25 14.45
N LYS A 218 15.76 -15.00 13.32
CA LYS A 218 15.39 -16.41 13.23
C LYS A 218 16.43 -17.23 12.46
N GLU A 219 16.60 -16.99 11.14
CA GLU A 219 17.61 -17.65 10.31
C GLU A 219 19.03 -17.11 10.60
N ILE A 220 19.13 -15.81 10.88
CA ILE A 220 20.35 -15.16 11.33
C ILE A 220 20.09 -14.33 12.58
N LEU A 221 21.08 -14.24 13.47
CA LEU A 221 20.94 -13.45 14.70
C LEU A 221 20.94 -11.95 14.40
N ALA A 222 19.97 -11.24 14.97
CA ALA A 222 19.85 -9.79 14.78
C ALA A 222 21.07 -9.04 15.33
N LYS A 223 21.64 -9.48 16.45
CA LYS A 223 22.86 -8.92 17.05
C LYS A 223 24.09 -9.03 16.15
N ASP A 224 24.18 -10.10 15.35
CA ASP A 224 25.30 -10.26 14.41
C ASP A 224 25.18 -9.27 13.25
N VAL A 225 23.96 -9.05 12.73
CA VAL A 225 23.71 -8.00 11.74
C VAL A 225 24.07 -6.62 12.29
N VAL A 226 23.65 -6.30 13.52
CA VAL A 226 23.99 -5.00 14.16
C VAL A 226 25.51 -4.82 14.33
N LYS A 227 26.24 -5.89 14.56
CA LYS A 227 27.71 -5.88 14.72
C LYS A 227 28.45 -5.72 13.39
N ASP A 228 27.94 -6.32 12.32
CA ASP A 228 28.65 -6.46 11.04
C ASP A 228 28.44 -5.25 10.11
N PHE A 229 27.52 -4.35 10.47
CA PHE A 229 27.18 -3.17 9.67
C PHE A 229 27.35 -1.88 10.47
N ASP A 230 27.78 -0.80 9.79
CA ASP A 230 27.97 0.53 10.40
C ASP A 230 26.66 1.17 10.83
N ALA A 231 25.56 0.87 10.10
CA ALA A 231 24.20 1.24 10.50
C ALA A 231 23.20 0.16 10.05
N VAL A 232 22.11 0.03 10.81
CA VAL A 232 21.03 -0.94 10.52
C VAL A 232 19.69 -0.22 10.55
N CYS A 233 18.87 -0.42 9.53
CA CYS A 233 17.50 0.09 9.45
C CYS A 233 16.48 -1.04 9.49
N VAL A 234 15.58 -1.02 10.49
CA VAL A 234 14.47 -1.97 10.62
C VAL A 234 13.25 -1.42 9.89
N ALA A 235 12.83 -2.11 8.83
CA ALA A 235 11.70 -1.74 7.96
C ALA A 235 10.76 -2.93 7.72
N ILE A 236 10.48 -3.70 8.79
CA ILE A 236 9.76 -4.99 8.74
C ILE A 236 8.23 -4.88 8.61
N GLY A 237 7.70 -3.67 8.52
CA GLY A 237 6.26 -3.44 8.40
C GLY A 237 5.46 -3.73 9.68
N ALA A 238 4.13 -3.77 9.55
CA ALA A 238 3.19 -4.19 10.58
C ALA A 238 2.40 -5.38 10.03
N GLU A 239 2.72 -6.59 10.49
CA GLU A 239 2.18 -7.82 9.89
C GLU A 239 1.24 -8.60 10.82
N VAL A 240 1.15 -8.25 12.10
CA VAL A 240 0.21 -8.89 13.01
C VAL A 240 -1.22 -8.48 12.62
N PRO A 241 -2.04 -9.39 12.08
CA PRO A 241 -3.39 -9.05 11.65
C PRO A 241 -4.31 -8.86 12.86
N ARG A 242 -5.31 -7.99 12.69
CA ARG A 242 -6.41 -7.90 13.65
C ARG A 242 -7.28 -9.14 13.51
N ASP A 243 -7.54 -9.83 14.62
CA ASP A 243 -8.34 -11.04 14.67
C ASP A 243 -9.70 -10.81 15.35
N LEU A 244 -10.62 -11.75 15.18
CA LEU A 244 -11.91 -11.85 15.86
C LEU A 244 -11.88 -13.03 16.84
N SER A 245 -11.80 -12.71 18.13
CA SER A 245 -11.88 -13.72 19.19
C SER A 245 -13.34 -14.08 19.50
N ILE A 246 -14.01 -14.69 18.53
CA ILE A 246 -15.40 -15.12 18.63
C ILE A 246 -15.54 -16.62 18.43
N GLU A 247 -16.66 -17.19 18.85
CA GLU A 247 -16.96 -18.61 18.69
C GLU A 247 -16.83 -19.06 17.23
N GLY A 248 -16.24 -20.25 17.02
CA GLY A 248 -16.07 -20.85 15.70
C GLY A 248 -14.85 -20.32 14.91
N ARG A 249 -14.00 -19.44 15.49
CA ARG A 249 -12.80 -18.90 14.81
C ARG A 249 -11.88 -19.99 14.22
N HIS A 250 -11.87 -21.17 14.83
CA HIS A 250 -11.05 -22.32 14.44
C HIS A 250 -11.60 -23.14 13.26
N LEU A 251 -12.82 -22.83 12.79
CA LEU A 251 -13.45 -23.56 11.70
C LEU A 251 -12.65 -23.43 10.39
N ARG A 252 -12.61 -24.53 9.63
CA ARG A 252 -12.04 -24.53 8.29
C ARG A 252 -12.84 -23.61 7.39
N GLY A 253 -12.17 -22.72 6.70
CA GLY A 253 -12.78 -21.69 5.85
C GLY A 253 -12.71 -20.29 6.44
N VAL A 254 -12.23 -20.10 7.69
CA VAL A 254 -11.99 -18.79 8.28
C VAL A 254 -10.50 -18.45 8.18
N HIS A 255 -10.15 -17.49 7.32
CA HIS A 255 -8.79 -17.12 6.98
C HIS A 255 -8.52 -15.63 7.22
N PHE A 256 -7.27 -15.27 7.39
CA PHE A 256 -6.86 -13.87 7.23
C PHE A 256 -6.78 -13.49 5.74
N ALA A 257 -7.08 -12.24 5.42
CA ALA A 257 -7.05 -11.74 4.06
C ALA A 257 -5.71 -12.00 3.34
N LEU A 258 -4.59 -11.78 4.03
CA LEU A 258 -3.26 -12.02 3.44
C LEU A 258 -2.98 -13.48 3.10
N GLU A 259 -3.64 -14.45 3.73
CA GLU A 259 -3.46 -15.85 3.35
C GLU A 259 -3.92 -16.09 1.91
N LEU A 260 -5.07 -15.50 1.51
CA LEU A 260 -5.55 -15.56 0.14
C LEU A 260 -4.67 -14.75 -0.83
N LEU A 261 -4.41 -13.48 -0.48
CA LEU A 261 -3.71 -12.54 -1.37
C LEU A 261 -2.26 -12.97 -1.60
N SER A 262 -1.57 -13.35 -0.54
CA SER A 262 -0.18 -13.81 -0.60
C SER A 262 -0.06 -15.15 -1.36
N GLN A 263 -1.00 -16.07 -1.13
CA GLN A 263 -1.08 -17.31 -1.89
C GLN A 263 -1.24 -17.05 -3.38
N GLN A 264 -2.21 -16.21 -3.77
CA GLN A 264 -2.48 -15.94 -5.17
C GLN A 264 -1.28 -15.27 -5.86
N ASN A 265 -0.64 -14.31 -5.20
CA ASN A 265 0.55 -13.67 -5.75
C ASN A 265 1.72 -14.66 -5.89
N ARG A 266 1.94 -15.57 -4.92
CA ARG A 266 2.96 -16.64 -5.04
C ARG A 266 2.69 -17.57 -6.21
N ILE A 267 1.43 -17.95 -6.44
CA ILE A 267 1.04 -18.77 -7.60
C ILE A 267 1.40 -18.05 -8.91
N LEU A 268 1.12 -16.75 -9.02
CA LEU A 268 1.43 -15.97 -10.21
C LEU A 268 2.95 -15.78 -10.44
N GLU A 269 3.73 -15.76 -9.37
CA GLU A 269 5.20 -15.74 -9.39
C GLU A 269 5.81 -17.14 -9.66
N GLY A 270 5.00 -18.18 -9.84
CA GLY A 270 5.48 -19.54 -10.06
C GLY A 270 6.04 -20.23 -8.81
N ILE A 271 5.81 -19.65 -7.61
CA ILE A 271 6.23 -20.25 -6.34
C ILE A 271 5.25 -21.39 -6.00
N PRO A 272 5.72 -22.63 -5.84
CA PRO A 272 4.85 -23.78 -5.66
C PRO A 272 4.13 -23.74 -4.31
N ILE A 273 2.81 -23.91 -4.34
CA ILE A 273 1.99 -24.11 -3.13
C ILE A 273 1.27 -25.45 -3.28
N PRO A 274 1.38 -26.33 -2.25
CA PRO A 274 0.74 -27.64 -2.32
C PRO A 274 -0.77 -27.52 -2.54
N PRO A 275 -1.36 -28.24 -3.51
CA PRO A 275 -2.80 -28.09 -3.87
C PRO A 275 -3.76 -28.28 -2.68
N LYS A 276 -3.40 -29.15 -1.71
CA LYS A 276 -4.23 -29.42 -0.52
C LYS A 276 -4.28 -28.26 0.47
N SER A 277 -3.30 -27.35 0.43
CA SER A 277 -3.24 -26.17 1.30
C SER A 277 -3.74 -24.90 0.62
N GLN A 278 -4.09 -24.99 -0.68
CA GLN A 278 -4.57 -23.83 -1.41
C GLN A 278 -6.00 -23.45 -1.01
N ILE A 279 -6.17 -22.16 -0.73
CA ILE A 279 -7.49 -21.53 -0.59
C ILE A 279 -8.05 -21.34 -2.01
N ASN A 280 -9.23 -21.90 -2.27
CA ASN A 280 -9.89 -21.80 -3.56
C ASN A 280 -11.33 -21.33 -3.37
N CYS A 281 -11.70 -20.20 -4.00
CA CYS A 281 -13.04 -19.61 -3.91
C CYS A 281 -14.01 -20.10 -4.98
N LYS A 282 -13.58 -20.92 -5.93
CA LYS A 282 -14.42 -21.37 -7.05
C LYS A 282 -15.72 -22.02 -6.59
N GLY A 283 -16.85 -21.47 -7.05
CA GLY A 283 -18.20 -21.96 -6.72
C GLY A 283 -18.62 -21.78 -5.27
N LYS A 284 -17.85 -21.04 -4.44
CA LYS A 284 -18.12 -20.84 -3.01
C LYS A 284 -18.79 -19.51 -2.73
N LYS A 285 -19.55 -19.43 -1.64
CA LYS A 285 -20.03 -18.20 -1.03
C LYS A 285 -18.92 -17.62 -0.17
N VAL A 286 -18.45 -16.45 -0.51
CA VAL A 286 -17.34 -15.77 0.16
C VAL A 286 -17.84 -14.57 0.94
N LEU A 287 -17.46 -14.49 2.21
CA LEU A 287 -17.70 -13.32 3.06
C LEU A 287 -16.37 -12.62 3.38
N VAL A 288 -16.27 -11.33 3.11
CA VAL A 288 -15.14 -10.48 3.47
C VAL A 288 -15.55 -9.59 4.64
N ILE A 289 -14.82 -9.64 5.74
CA ILE A 289 -15.06 -8.82 6.94
C ILE A 289 -14.03 -7.68 6.96
N GLY A 290 -14.50 -6.46 6.71
CA GLY A 290 -13.73 -5.23 6.63
C GLY A 290 -13.88 -4.50 5.29
N GLY A 291 -14.13 -3.18 5.34
CA GLY A 291 -14.47 -2.33 4.19
C GLY A 291 -13.29 -1.60 3.55
N GLY A 292 -12.04 -1.86 3.99
CA GLY A 292 -10.83 -1.20 3.49
C GLY A 292 -10.29 -1.77 2.18
N ASP A 293 -9.11 -1.26 1.76
CA ASP A 293 -8.46 -1.67 0.49
C ASP A 293 -8.13 -3.17 0.48
N THR A 294 -7.67 -3.74 1.58
CA THR A 294 -7.41 -5.19 1.71
C THR A 294 -8.68 -6.02 1.51
N GLY A 295 -9.81 -5.54 2.01
CA GLY A 295 -11.12 -6.19 1.77
C GLY A 295 -11.51 -6.15 0.30
N SER A 296 -11.35 -4.99 -0.35
CA SER A 296 -11.54 -4.83 -1.79
C SER A 296 -10.62 -5.78 -2.61
N ASP A 297 -9.39 -5.98 -2.17
CA ASP A 297 -8.44 -6.89 -2.82
C ASP A 297 -8.88 -8.35 -2.72
N CYS A 298 -9.43 -8.76 -1.57
CA CYS A 298 -10.05 -10.08 -1.41
C CYS A 298 -11.29 -10.25 -2.30
N VAL A 299 -12.13 -9.22 -2.43
CA VAL A 299 -13.31 -9.25 -3.34
C VAL A 299 -12.86 -9.53 -4.77
N GLY A 300 -11.92 -8.73 -5.32
CA GLY A 300 -11.45 -8.90 -6.69
C GLY A 300 -10.73 -10.24 -6.92
N THR A 301 -10.00 -10.74 -5.92
CA THR A 301 -9.33 -12.04 -6.00
C THR A 301 -10.35 -13.19 -5.98
N ALA A 302 -11.38 -13.12 -5.10
CA ALA A 302 -12.42 -14.13 -5.02
C ALA A 302 -13.26 -14.20 -6.31
N ASN A 303 -13.58 -13.03 -6.91
CA ASN A 303 -14.27 -12.99 -8.20
C ASN A 303 -13.47 -13.69 -9.30
N ARG A 304 -12.15 -13.42 -9.40
CA ARG A 304 -11.25 -14.07 -10.36
C ARG A 304 -11.08 -15.57 -10.13
N HIS A 305 -11.24 -16.02 -8.88
CA HIS A 305 -11.31 -17.46 -8.59
C HIS A 305 -12.65 -18.09 -9.02
N GLY A 306 -13.63 -17.30 -9.45
CA GLY A 306 -14.98 -17.80 -9.83
C GLY A 306 -15.84 -18.11 -8.60
N ALA A 307 -15.82 -17.28 -7.56
CA ALA A 307 -16.74 -17.38 -6.43
C ALA A 307 -18.21 -17.30 -6.89
N ALA A 308 -19.09 -18.08 -6.27
CA ALA A 308 -20.51 -18.04 -6.60
C ALA A 308 -21.19 -16.73 -6.16
N CYS A 309 -20.72 -16.17 -5.05
CA CYS A 309 -21.16 -14.89 -4.51
C CYS A 309 -20.08 -14.33 -3.60
N VAL A 310 -19.85 -13.02 -3.66
CA VAL A 310 -18.99 -12.31 -2.71
C VAL A 310 -19.79 -11.27 -1.95
N THR A 311 -19.79 -11.38 -0.63
CA THR A 311 -20.39 -10.38 0.27
C THR A 311 -19.29 -9.73 1.08
N GLN A 312 -19.33 -8.39 1.23
CA GLN A 312 -18.44 -7.64 2.09
C GLN A 312 -19.25 -6.94 3.19
N ILE A 313 -18.84 -7.11 4.43
CA ILE A 313 -19.46 -6.44 5.57
C ILE A 313 -18.51 -5.51 6.29
N GLU A 314 -19.05 -4.42 6.81
CA GLU A 314 -18.32 -3.45 7.61
C GLU A 314 -19.10 -3.11 8.88
N ILE A 315 -18.40 -3.03 10.01
CA ILE A 315 -18.97 -2.67 11.30
C ILE A 315 -19.34 -1.19 11.37
N MET A 316 -18.60 -0.35 10.65
CA MET A 316 -18.87 1.09 10.58
C MET A 316 -20.07 1.40 9.71
N PRO A 317 -20.71 2.58 9.89
CA PRO A 317 -21.78 3.01 9.00
C PRO A 317 -21.26 3.26 7.59
N GLN A 318 -22.17 3.19 6.62
CA GLN A 318 -21.85 3.53 5.24
C GLN A 318 -21.33 4.96 5.16
N PRO A 319 -20.14 5.18 4.59
CA PRO A 319 -19.63 6.53 4.38
C PRO A 319 -20.57 7.33 3.45
N PRO A 320 -20.66 8.66 3.63
CA PRO A 320 -21.47 9.50 2.75
C PRO A 320 -20.97 9.45 1.30
N VAL A 321 -21.87 9.66 0.36
CA VAL A 321 -21.56 9.80 -1.06
C VAL A 321 -21.17 11.26 -1.34
N GLY A 322 -20.09 11.47 -2.09
CA GLY A 322 -19.65 12.79 -2.53
C GLY A 322 -18.84 13.57 -1.49
N GLN A 323 -19.47 14.39 -0.67
CA GLN A 323 -18.79 15.23 0.33
C GLN A 323 -19.02 14.72 1.74
N ASN A 324 -18.04 14.93 2.62
CA ASN A 324 -18.15 14.65 4.03
C ASN A 324 -17.75 15.90 4.85
N PRO A 325 -18.69 16.54 5.59
CA PRO A 325 -18.39 17.74 6.39
C PRO A 325 -17.33 17.50 7.48
N ALA A 326 -17.14 16.25 7.94
CA ALA A 326 -16.13 15.91 8.93
C ALA A 326 -14.70 15.89 8.35
N THR A 327 -14.58 15.83 7.02
CA THR A 327 -13.30 15.87 6.31
C THR A 327 -13.37 16.86 5.14
N PRO A 328 -13.51 18.18 5.44
CA PRO A 328 -13.63 19.19 4.41
C PRO A 328 -12.33 19.32 3.61
N TRP A 329 -12.43 19.82 2.37
CA TRP A 329 -11.25 20.18 1.60
C TRP A 329 -10.34 21.14 2.41
N PRO A 330 -9.03 21.01 2.39
CA PRO A 330 -8.20 20.14 1.54
C PRO A 330 -7.90 18.74 2.12
N MET A 331 -8.58 18.33 3.18
CA MET A 331 -8.40 17.03 3.79
C MET A 331 -8.77 15.90 2.85
N TYR A 332 -8.14 14.72 3.05
CA TYR A 332 -8.53 13.53 2.32
C TYR A 332 -9.96 13.10 2.71
N PRO A 333 -10.93 13.04 1.77
CA PRO A 333 -12.34 12.84 2.12
C PRO A 333 -12.62 11.40 2.56
N GLN A 334 -13.31 11.26 3.68
CA GLN A 334 -13.87 9.99 4.15
C GLN A 334 -15.26 9.80 3.55
N VAL A 335 -15.30 9.35 2.31
CA VAL A 335 -16.52 9.11 1.52
C VAL A 335 -16.58 7.69 1.02
N LEU A 336 -17.76 7.24 0.59
CA LEU A 336 -17.94 5.94 -0.03
C LEU A 336 -17.05 5.81 -1.26
N LYS A 337 -16.17 4.81 -1.24
CA LYS A 337 -15.32 4.45 -2.37
C LYS A 337 -15.83 3.17 -3.00
N THR A 338 -15.91 3.16 -4.31
CA THR A 338 -16.13 1.95 -5.10
C THR A 338 -14.87 1.71 -5.92
N SER A 339 -14.24 0.56 -5.71
CA SER A 339 -13.05 0.15 -6.45
C SER A 339 -13.44 -0.69 -7.67
N SER A 340 -12.49 -0.89 -8.61
CA SER A 340 -12.66 -1.82 -9.72
C SER A 340 -13.13 -3.22 -9.27
N SER A 341 -12.62 -3.71 -8.14
CA SER A 341 -13.03 -5.00 -7.57
C SER A 341 -14.50 -5.05 -7.14
N HIS A 342 -15.03 -3.95 -6.60
CA HIS A 342 -16.46 -3.88 -6.24
C HIS A 342 -17.36 -3.87 -7.49
N GLU A 343 -16.92 -3.23 -8.58
CA GLU A 343 -17.64 -3.22 -9.86
C GLU A 343 -17.70 -4.60 -10.51
N GLU A 344 -16.75 -5.47 -10.22
CA GLU A 344 -16.68 -6.86 -10.68
C GLU A 344 -17.72 -7.79 -10.02
N GLY A 345 -18.43 -7.30 -9.02
CA GLY A 345 -19.50 -8.03 -8.33
C GLY A 345 -19.22 -8.17 -6.84
N CYS A 346 -20.05 -7.49 -6.02
CA CYS A 346 -19.97 -7.59 -4.56
C CYS A 346 -21.23 -7.05 -3.93
N ILE A 347 -21.80 -7.79 -2.97
CA ILE A 347 -22.85 -7.30 -2.08
C ILE A 347 -22.17 -6.61 -0.91
N ARG A 348 -22.35 -5.31 -0.78
CA ARG A 348 -21.73 -4.51 0.30
C ARG A 348 -22.75 -4.17 1.36
N ARG A 349 -22.40 -4.39 2.63
CA ARG A 349 -23.29 -4.14 3.78
C ARG A 349 -22.51 -3.49 4.92
N TRP A 350 -23.16 -2.58 5.63
CA TRP A 350 -22.60 -1.80 6.72
C TRP A 350 -23.39 -1.99 8.00
N ASN A 351 -22.85 -1.48 9.12
CA ASN A 351 -23.46 -1.58 10.45
C ASN A 351 -23.67 -3.04 10.89
N LEU A 352 -22.76 -3.94 10.57
CA LEU A 352 -22.85 -5.36 10.92
C LEU A 352 -21.65 -5.82 11.75
N ALA A 353 -21.91 -6.26 12.98
CA ALA A 353 -20.92 -6.88 13.85
C ALA A 353 -20.99 -8.41 13.75
N SER A 354 -19.87 -9.06 13.49
CA SER A 354 -19.77 -10.52 13.52
C SER A 354 -19.82 -11.04 14.95
N LYS A 355 -20.68 -12.01 15.23
CA LYS A 355 -20.93 -12.56 16.58
C LYS A 355 -20.36 -13.95 16.79
N ARG A 356 -20.49 -14.82 15.80
CA ARG A 356 -19.92 -16.17 15.81
C ARG A 356 -19.85 -16.73 14.39
N PHE A 357 -18.89 -17.60 14.17
CA PHE A 357 -18.81 -18.44 12.97
C PHE A 357 -19.61 -19.73 13.21
N ILE A 358 -20.47 -20.08 12.27
CA ILE A 358 -21.34 -21.26 12.34
C ILE A 358 -20.72 -22.36 11.50
N GLY A 359 -20.59 -23.54 12.06
CA GLY A 359 -19.96 -24.67 11.38
C GLY A 359 -20.73 -25.97 11.48
N GLU A 360 -20.51 -26.83 10.50
CA GLU A 360 -20.92 -28.22 10.48
C GLU A 360 -19.72 -29.11 10.17
N LYS A 361 -19.48 -30.17 10.99
CA LYS A 361 -18.35 -31.10 10.82
C LYS A 361 -16.99 -30.38 10.66
N ASN A 362 -16.79 -29.32 11.46
CA ASN A 362 -15.58 -28.48 11.46
C ASN A 362 -15.37 -27.61 10.20
N ASN A 363 -16.36 -27.51 9.31
CA ASN A 363 -16.33 -26.59 8.17
C ASN A 363 -17.28 -25.42 8.40
N LEU A 364 -16.89 -24.24 7.95
CA LEU A 364 -17.72 -23.05 7.98
C LEU A 364 -18.94 -23.23 7.06
N ILE A 365 -20.12 -22.81 7.53
CA ILE A 365 -21.35 -22.76 6.74
C ILE A 365 -22.01 -21.37 6.78
N GLY A 366 -21.57 -20.48 7.67
CA GLY A 366 -22.10 -19.12 7.77
C GLY A 366 -21.55 -18.35 8.95
N VAL A 367 -21.94 -17.08 9.03
CA VAL A 367 -21.58 -16.16 10.12
C VAL A 367 -22.84 -15.52 10.67
N GLU A 368 -23.06 -15.64 11.98
CA GLU A 368 -24.07 -14.85 12.67
C GLU A 368 -23.55 -13.42 12.81
N VAL A 369 -24.31 -12.48 12.28
CA VAL A 369 -24.04 -11.04 12.41
C VAL A 369 -25.19 -10.37 13.16
N GLU A 370 -24.89 -9.25 13.82
CA GLU A 370 -25.87 -8.43 14.52
C GLU A 370 -25.75 -6.98 14.04
N GLU A 371 -26.91 -6.38 13.76
CA GLU A 371 -26.98 -4.97 13.38
C GLU A 371 -26.48 -4.09 14.51
N VAL A 372 -25.70 -3.05 14.16
CA VAL A 372 -25.20 -2.07 15.12
C VAL A 372 -25.66 -0.67 14.78
N GLU A 373 -25.82 0.14 15.82
CA GLU A 373 -26.06 1.58 15.72
C GLU A 373 -24.90 2.35 16.35
N TRP A 374 -24.55 3.46 15.74
CA TRP A 374 -23.48 4.35 16.21
C TRP A 374 -24.09 5.65 16.73
N ALA A 375 -23.97 5.90 18.04
CA ALA A 375 -24.41 7.12 18.68
C ALA A 375 -23.22 8.06 18.93
N PRO A 376 -23.38 9.39 18.79
CA PRO A 376 -22.41 10.35 19.24
C PRO A 376 -22.09 10.14 20.73
N SER A 377 -20.82 10.28 21.13
CA SER A 377 -20.47 10.25 22.54
C SER A 377 -20.97 11.51 23.23
N PRO A 378 -21.59 11.43 24.42
CA PRO A 378 -22.10 12.60 25.17
C PRO A 378 -21.02 13.65 25.52
N ASP A 379 -19.78 13.20 25.63
CA ASP A 379 -18.58 14.00 25.96
C ASP A 379 -17.79 14.46 24.72
N GLY A 380 -18.36 14.33 23.50
CA GLY A 380 -17.72 14.71 22.24
C GLY A 380 -16.57 13.79 21.82
N GLY A 381 -16.40 12.64 22.48
CA GLY A 381 -15.42 11.62 22.16
C GLY A 381 -15.79 10.79 20.91
N ARG A 382 -15.19 9.60 20.79
CA ARG A 382 -15.50 8.68 19.66
C ARG A 382 -16.94 8.18 19.76
N PRO A 383 -17.65 8.06 18.63
CA PRO A 383 -18.99 7.47 18.61
C PRO A 383 -19.00 6.11 19.32
N GLN A 384 -20.08 5.84 20.05
CA GLN A 384 -20.28 4.58 20.77
C GLN A 384 -21.14 3.62 19.95
N MET A 385 -20.69 2.38 19.85
CA MET A 385 -21.42 1.32 19.18
C MET A 385 -22.44 0.69 20.14
N ARG A 386 -23.65 0.44 19.65
CA ARG A 386 -24.71 -0.30 20.35
C ARG A 386 -25.20 -1.44 19.46
N LEU A 387 -25.41 -2.62 20.05
CA LEU A 387 -26.07 -3.75 19.40
C LEU A 387 -27.57 -3.51 19.40
N THR A 388 -28.26 -3.75 18.27
CA THR A 388 -29.70 -3.54 18.15
C THR A 388 -30.52 -4.75 18.57
N GLY A 389 -29.91 -5.93 18.73
CA GLY A 389 -30.57 -7.21 18.96
C GLY A 389 -31.08 -7.90 17.68
N LYS A 390 -31.02 -7.22 16.52
CA LYS A 390 -31.39 -7.82 15.23
C LYS A 390 -30.27 -8.66 14.70
N LYS A 391 -30.47 -9.96 14.66
CA LYS A 391 -29.48 -10.93 14.21
C LYS A 391 -29.93 -11.60 12.93
N GLU A 392 -28.94 -11.95 12.11
CA GLU A 392 -29.12 -12.76 10.92
C GLU A 392 -27.91 -13.65 10.68
N ILE A 393 -28.07 -14.65 9.82
CA ILE A 393 -26.98 -15.52 9.38
C ILE A 393 -26.68 -15.20 7.93
N ILE A 394 -25.42 -14.85 7.65
CA ILE A 394 -24.90 -14.74 6.30
C ILE A 394 -24.25 -16.07 5.97
N GLU A 395 -24.80 -16.79 4.98
CA GLU A 395 -24.20 -18.04 4.49
C GLU A 395 -22.84 -17.78 3.86
N ALA A 396 -21.85 -18.56 4.25
CA ALA A 396 -20.49 -18.46 3.73
C ALA A 396 -19.75 -19.78 3.86
N ASP A 397 -19.08 -20.19 2.79
CA ASP A 397 -18.13 -21.31 2.78
C ASP A 397 -16.70 -20.87 3.14
N LEU A 398 -16.39 -19.59 2.89
CA LEU A 398 -15.12 -18.95 3.20
C LEU A 398 -15.36 -17.57 3.80
N VAL A 399 -14.52 -17.23 4.79
CA VAL A 399 -14.44 -15.89 5.38
C VAL A 399 -13.01 -15.39 5.29
N PHE A 400 -12.85 -14.13 4.86
CA PHE A 400 -11.58 -13.43 4.88
C PHE A 400 -11.63 -12.25 5.84
N LEU A 401 -10.78 -12.30 6.89
CA LEU A 401 -10.65 -11.24 7.87
C LEU A 401 -9.72 -10.15 7.31
N ALA A 402 -10.30 -9.04 6.87
CA ALA A 402 -9.62 -7.91 6.24
C ALA A 402 -9.72 -6.64 7.11
N MET A 403 -9.51 -6.77 8.42
CA MET A 403 -9.72 -5.72 9.42
C MET A 403 -8.47 -4.89 9.72
N GLY A 404 -7.41 -4.99 8.88
CA GLY A 404 -6.15 -4.30 9.03
C GLY A 404 -5.16 -5.00 9.98
N PHE A 405 -4.05 -4.31 10.24
CA PHE A 405 -2.93 -4.82 11.04
C PHE A 405 -2.78 -4.02 12.32
N LEU A 406 -2.15 -4.63 13.31
CA LEU A 406 -1.94 -4.03 14.62
C LEU A 406 -0.54 -3.41 14.75
N HIS A 407 0.50 -4.23 14.60
CA HIS A 407 1.90 -3.86 14.85
C HIS A 407 2.85 -4.87 14.19
N PRO A 408 4.18 -4.62 14.21
CA PRO A 408 5.16 -5.62 13.77
C PRO A 408 5.17 -6.85 14.67
N VAL A 409 5.63 -7.97 14.12
CA VAL A 409 5.83 -9.22 14.87
C VAL A 409 6.89 -8.98 15.94
N GLN A 410 6.56 -9.27 17.21
CA GLN A 410 7.44 -8.99 18.35
C GLN A 410 8.53 -10.06 18.52
N GLU A 411 8.22 -11.32 18.19
CA GLU A 411 9.16 -12.44 18.28
C GLU A 411 10.28 -12.31 17.23
N GLY A 412 11.45 -12.77 17.59
CA GLY A 412 12.65 -12.66 16.77
C GLY A 412 13.37 -11.34 17.00
N LEU A 413 13.55 -10.52 15.97
CA LEU A 413 14.39 -9.31 15.95
C LEU A 413 14.09 -8.33 17.10
N ILE A 414 12.81 -7.94 17.29
CA ILE A 414 12.43 -6.95 18.31
C ILE A 414 12.80 -7.43 19.70
N LYS A 415 12.46 -8.68 20.01
CA LYS A 415 12.74 -9.32 21.30
C LYS A 415 14.25 -9.56 21.51
N GLU A 416 14.96 -10.04 20.48
CA GLU A 416 16.39 -10.30 20.54
C GLU A 416 17.19 -9.03 20.84
N LEU A 417 16.87 -7.93 20.14
CA LEU A 417 17.54 -6.64 20.31
C LEU A 417 16.96 -5.81 21.46
N ARG A 418 15.92 -6.31 22.14
CA ARG A 418 15.19 -5.61 23.22
C ARG A 418 14.76 -4.19 22.82
N LEU A 419 14.21 -4.07 21.61
CA LEU A 419 13.75 -2.77 21.12
C LEU A 419 12.56 -2.30 21.95
N ALA A 420 12.61 -1.04 22.37
CA ALA A 420 11.46 -0.39 23.01
C ALA A 420 10.30 -0.29 22.03
N THR A 421 9.08 -0.45 22.55
CA THR A 421 7.85 -0.30 21.77
C THR A 421 6.92 0.72 22.42
N ASP A 422 6.07 1.34 21.61
CA ASP A 422 5.03 2.25 22.08
C ASP A 422 3.83 1.47 22.69
N ASN A 423 2.81 2.19 23.14
CA ASN A 423 1.58 1.60 23.71
C ASN A 423 0.73 0.80 22.69
N ARG A 424 1.08 0.83 21.41
CA ARG A 424 0.48 0.03 20.32
C ARG A 424 1.38 -1.10 19.84
N ASN A 425 2.49 -1.35 20.54
CA ASN A 425 3.53 -2.33 20.19
C ASN A 425 4.28 -2.02 18.87
N ASN A 426 4.29 -0.78 18.39
CA ASN A 426 5.17 -0.37 17.32
C ASN A 426 6.57 -0.05 17.87
N ILE A 427 7.61 -0.16 17.04
CA ILE A 427 8.97 0.17 17.47
C ILE A 427 9.04 1.65 17.84
N ALA A 428 9.49 1.94 19.07
CA ALA A 428 9.66 3.30 19.55
C ALA A 428 10.96 3.91 18.99
N VAL A 429 10.83 5.06 18.37
CA VAL A 429 11.95 5.85 17.82
C VAL A 429 11.77 7.31 18.16
N ASP A 430 12.87 8.08 18.10
CA ASP A 430 12.80 9.53 18.11
C ASP A 430 12.31 10.11 16.75
N ASN A 431 12.26 11.44 16.66
CA ASN A 431 11.83 12.14 15.44
C ASN A 431 12.75 11.91 14.23
N ALA A 432 13.97 11.44 14.44
CA ALA A 432 14.95 11.13 13.39
C ALA A 432 14.97 9.64 13.02
N GLY A 433 14.17 8.80 13.69
CA GLY A 433 14.09 7.37 13.45
C GLY A 433 15.11 6.54 14.21
N TYR A 434 15.85 7.14 15.17
CA TYR A 434 16.75 6.38 16.04
C TYR A 434 15.98 5.56 17.06
N THR A 435 16.43 4.34 17.27
CA THR A 435 16.05 3.55 18.45
C THR A 435 16.95 3.93 19.65
N ALA A 436 16.74 3.27 20.79
CA ALA A 436 17.65 3.44 21.94
C ALA A 436 19.07 2.89 21.70
N ASN A 437 19.29 2.15 20.62
CA ASN A 437 20.58 1.53 20.26
C ASN A 437 21.31 2.43 19.24
N SER A 438 22.62 2.67 19.45
CA SER A 438 23.39 3.71 18.81
C SER A 438 23.47 3.72 17.27
N ASN A 439 23.47 2.55 16.60
CA ASN A 439 23.54 2.45 15.14
C ASN A 439 22.28 1.81 14.52
N LEU A 440 21.18 1.75 15.29
CA LEU A 440 19.95 1.08 14.90
C LEU A 440 18.80 2.07 14.71
N PHE A 441 18.20 2.03 13.55
CA PHE A 441 17.11 2.89 13.11
C PHE A 441 15.88 2.05 12.76
N ALA A 442 14.69 2.66 12.75
CA ALA A 442 13.50 2.02 12.23
C ALA A 442 12.61 3.01 11.46
N CYS A 443 11.85 2.51 10.49
CA CYS A 443 10.96 3.31 9.66
C CYS A 443 9.73 2.54 9.15
N GLY A 444 8.83 3.25 8.51
CA GLY A 444 7.62 2.72 7.90
C GLY A 444 6.62 2.21 8.92
N ASP A 445 5.83 1.23 8.51
CA ASP A 445 4.73 0.70 9.33
C ASP A 445 5.20 0.01 10.61
N ALA A 446 6.46 -0.40 10.69
CA ALA A 446 7.05 -0.92 11.93
C ALA A 446 7.06 0.10 13.08
N VAL A 447 7.03 1.40 12.74
CA VAL A 447 7.05 2.54 13.67
C VAL A 447 5.68 3.21 13.78
N SER A 448 5.00 3.44 12.65
CA SER A 448 3.75 4.21 12.61
C SER A 448 2.48 3.35 12.72
N GLY A 449 2.59 2.03 12.61
CA GLY A 449 1.49 1.14 12.29
C GLY A 449 1.16 1.16 10.81
N ALA A 450 0.27 0.25 10.37
CA ALA A 450 -0.10 0.09 8.96
C ALA A 450 -0.57 1.40 8.32
N SER A 451 0.00 1.74 7.17
CA SER A 451 -0.21 3.02 6.51
C SER A 451 -0.19 2.91 4.97
N LEU A 452 -0.20 4.04 4.29
CA LEU A 452 -0.11 4.11 2.82
C LEU A 452 1.33 3.87 2.35
N VAL A 453 1.49 3.24 1.17
CA VAL A 453 2.81 3.04 0.52
C VAL A 453 3.60 4.35 0.48
N VAL A 454 2.98 5.44 0.04
CA VAL A 454 3.60 6.77 -0.04
C VAL A 454 4.08 7.30 1.32
N LYS A 455 3.39 6.98 2.42
CA LYS A 455 3.81 7.34 3.80
C LYS A 455 5.00 6.50 4.25
N ALA A 456 4.97 5.20 3.96
CA ALA A 456 6.08 4.31 4.24
C ALA A 456 7.36 4.76 3.50
N MET A 457 7.25 5.13 2.22
CA MET A 457 8.35 5.69 1.44
C MET A 457 8.86 7.01 2.03
N ALA A 458 7.97 7.93 2.41
CA ALA A 458 8.36 9.20 3.05
C ALA A 458 9.12 8.98 4.36
N SER A 459 8.66 8.03 5.19
CA SER A 459 9.37 7.60 6.40
C SER A 459 10.77 7.06 6.07
N GLY A 460 10.88 6.20 5.05
CA GLY A 460 12.16 5.67 4.58
C GLY A 460 13.13 6.77 4.14
N ARG A 461 12.66 7.76 3.36
CA ARG A 461 13.49 8.92 2.93
C ARG A 461 14.01 9.73 4.12
N ASN A 462 13.17 9.95 5.13
CA ASN A 462 13.55 10.70 6.32
C ASN A 462 14.61 9.95 7.12
N VAL A 463 14.42 8.65 7.35
CA VAL A 463 15.40 7.84 8.08
C VAL A 463 16.69 7.64 7.30
N ALA A 464 16.64 7.51 5.98
CA ALA A 464 17.86 7.47 5.16
C ALA A 464 18.72 8.74 5.32
N ARG A 465 18.09 9.92 5.42
CA ARG A 465 18.83 11.18 5.72
C ARG A 465 19.47 11.16 7.13
N SER A 466 18.78 10.58 8.10
CA SER A 466 19.29 10.46 9.46
C SER A 466 20.48 9.50 9.55
N ILE A 467 20.40 8.35 8.88
CA ILE A 467 21.50 7.38 8.75
C ILE A 467 22.70 8.02 8.06
N ASP A 468 22.48 8.74 6.97
CA ASP A 468 23.54 9.47 6.25
C ASP A 468 24.29 10.45 7.17
N ARG A 469 23.56 11.29 7.94
CA ARG A 469 24.16 12.22 8.91
C ARG A 469 24.96 11.47 9.98
N PHE A 470 24.37 10.40 10.54
CA PHE A 470 25.04 9.57 11.54
C PHE A 470 26.36 9.01 11.03
N LEU A 471 26.36 8.45 9.83
CA LEU A 471 27.56 7.85 9.22
C LEU A 471 28.61 8.86 8.78
N GLN A 472 28.25 10.12 8.54
CA GLN A 472 29.19 11.18 8.22
C GLN A 472 29.92 11.73 9.47
N THR A 473 29.32 11.56 10.66
CA THR A 473 29.85 12.08 11.93
C THR A 473 30.60 11.03 12.75
N ASN A 474 30.46 9.77 12.41
CA ASN A 474 31.12 8.62 13.04
C ASN A 474 31.95 7.83 12.02
#